data_05c5e45f66540a995b37d22303288124
#
_entry.id   05c5e45f66540a995b37d22303288124
#
_cell.length_a   1.000
_cell.length_b   1.000
_cell.length_c   1.000
_cell.angle_alpha   90.00
_cell.angle_beta   90.00
_cell.angle_gamma   90.00
#
_symmetry.space_group_name_H-M   'P 1'
#
loop_
_entity.id
_entity.type
_entity.pdbx_description
1 polymer ?
#
loop_
_entity_poly.entity_id
_entity_poly.type
_entity_poly.pdbx_seq_one_letter_code
_entity_poly.pdbx_strand_id
1 'polypeptide(L)'
;MVGPGVLPGRVAVVTDSTAALPPALARSAGVRVVSLDVIVGRRRTLDGDIDAVDLLAALARGERPVTSQPPPAAFAAAYERAAAEGASAVVSVHISGAMSGTAAAARLAAADALIPVVVVDCGTVAMSMGFAALAAARAGTPDIPQPAPVPWWRRWTSARTPVEPPTVPDVDEVAAVAQAVASSSQVWFLVDSLDHLRRGGRLSGTSALLGALIQLRPLLTVTDGRLVVAGKVRTRRAARARLVELATESIAARGRVRVAVHHLGNLDAAAELARQVQAAAGDAVVQTVITEIGAVLAAHVGPGALAIAVADADPVVPGGSPVEVSSGGPAEPSGEPSTADGGDGPVH
;
A
#
# COMPACT_ATOMS: atom_id res chain seq x y z
N MET A 1 -30.51 3.77 13.21
CA MET A 1 -29.52 4.66 13.87
C MET A 1 -28.16 4.25 13.33
N VAL A 2 -27.56 5.06 12.49
CA VAL A 2 -26.21 4.86 11.94
C VAL A 2 -25.24 5.18 13.08
N GLY A 3 -24.37 4.23 13.44
CA GLY A 3 -23.35 4.44 14.46
C GLY A 3 -22.37 5.56 14.09
N PRO A 4 -21.69 6.18 15.08
CA PRO A 4 -20.73 7.24 14.82
C PRO A 4 -19.54 6.67 14.04
N GLY A 5 -19.36 7.08 12.79
CA GLY A 5 -18.21 6.73 11.95
C GLY A 5 -18.49 6.36 10.50
N VAL A 6 -19.73 6.23 10.10
CA VAL A 6 -20.10 5.93 8.70
C VAL A 6 -20.44 7.25 8.00
N LEU A 7 -19.56 7.69 7.11
CA LEU A 7 -19.85 8.77 6.16
C LEU A 7 -20.73 8.17 5.06
N PRO A 8 -22.02 8.54 4.95
CA PRO A 8 -22.89 8.03 3.91
C PRO A 8 -22.35 8.50 2.55
N GLY A 9 -22.33 7.57 1.59
CA GLY A 9 -21.93 7.87 0.21
C GLY A 9 -20.43 7.75 -0.10
N ARG A 10 -19.59 7.21 0.81
CA ARG A 10 -18.18 6.94 0.50
C ARG A 10 -18.03 5.78 -0.48
N VAL A 11 -16.99 5.81 -1.31
CA VAL A 11 -16.49 4.66 -2.04
C VAL A 11 -15.54 3.89 -1.13
N ALA A 12 -15.88 2.64 -0.76
CA ALA A 12 -15.03 1.81 0.07
C ALA A 12 -13.91 1.18 -0.76
N VAL A 13 -12.77 0.91 -0.13
CA VAL A 13 -11.63 0.26 -0.79
C VAL A 13 -11.36 -1.11 -0.19
N VAL A 14 -11.28 -2.11 -1.07
CA VAL A 14 -10.86 -3.48 -0.76
C VAL A 14 -9.55 -3.75 -1.49
N THR A 15 -8.63 -4.43 -0.83
CA THR A 15 -7.39 -4.91 -1.45
C THR A 15 -7.10 -6.33 -0.96
N ASP A 16 -6.01 -6.95 -1.40
CA ASP A 16 -5.57 -8.24 -0.90
C ASP A 16 -4.24 -8.14 -0.14
N SER A 17 -3.90 -9.20 0.58
CA SER A 17 -2.73 -9.20 1.49
C SER A 17 -1.39 -9.05 0.78
N THR A 18 -1.32 -9.28 -0.55
CA THR A 18 -0.09 -9.05 -1.33
C THR A 18 0.26 -7.57 -1.50
N ALA A 19 -0.63 -6.65 -1.08
CA ALA A 19 -0.33 -5.23 -0.95
C ALA A 19 0.78 -4.95 0.07
N ALA A 20 1.03 -5.89 0.99
CA ALA A 20 1.96 -5.74 2.10
C ALA A 20 1.72 -4.43 2.89
N LEU A 21 0.45 -4.04 2.98
CA LEU A 21 0.02 -2.82 3.64
C LEU A 21 0.05 -3.02 5.16
N PRO A 22 0.78 -2.18 5.93
CA PRO A 22 0.79 -2.31 7.38
C PRO A 22 -0.63 -2.27 7.95
N PRO A 23 -1.02 -3.19 8.88
CA PRO A 23 -2.37 -3.26 9.40
C PRO A 23 -2.87 -1.97 10.05
N ALA A 24 -1.98 -1.22 10.70
CA ALA A 24 -2.31 0.09 11.28
C ALA A 24 -2.67 1.11 10.19
N LEU A 25 -1.91 1.13 9.09
CA LEU A 25 -2.14 2.04 7.97
C LEU A 25 -3.41 1.66 7.20
N ALA A 26 -3.67 0.36 6.98
CA ALA A 26 -4.90 -0.12 6.36
C ALA A 26 -6.13 0.32 7.18
N ARG A 27 -6.10 0.12 8.51
CA ARG A 27 -7.20 0.53 9.40
C ARG A 27 -7.41 2.04 9.41
N SER A 28 -6.36 2.83 9.52
CA SER A 28 -6.48 4.30 9.56
C SER A 28 -7.02 4.88 8.24
N ALA A 29 -6.69 4.24 7.11
CA ALA A 29 -7.20 4.63 5.80
C ALA A 29 -8.57 4.01 5.46
N GLY A 30 -9.12 3.15 6.30
CA GLY A 30 -10.38 2.44 6.03
C GLY A 30 -10.29 1.44 4.88
N VAL A 31 -9.09 0.95 4.55
CA VAL A 31 -8.85 -0.08 3.52
C VAL A 31 -9.07 -1.46 4.11
N ARG A 32 -9.91 -2.26 3.47
CA ARG A 32 -10.17 -3.65 3.85
C ARG A 32 -9.25 -4.59 3.10
N VAL A 33 -8.55 -5.44 3.83
CA VAL A 33 -7.62 -6.42 3.26
C VAL A 33 -8.25 -7.82 3.27
N VAL A 34 -8.34 -8.46 2.10
CA VAL A 34 -8.73 -9.87 1.95
C VAL A 34 -7.45 -10.69 1.91
N SER A 35 -7.29 -11.59 2.87
CA SER A 35 -6.06 -12.39 2.99
C SER A 35 -6.07 -13.58 2.02
N LEU A 36 -4.91 -13.81 1.39
CA LEU A 36 -4.61 -15.03 0.65
C LEU A 36 -4.24 -16.15 1.64
N ASP A 37 -4.25 -17.39 1.16
CA ASP A 37 -3.80 -18.54 1.96
C ASP A 37 -2.33 -18.87 1.70
N VAL A 38 -1.68 -19.34 2.75
CA VAL A 38 -0.36 -19.97 2.73
C VAL A 38 -0.51 -21.39 3.27
N ILE A 39 0.00 -22.37 2.54
CA ILE A 39 -0.05 -23.78 2.89
C ILE A 39 1.39 -24.24 3.12
N VAL A 40 1.69 -24.64 4.35
CA VAL A 40 2.98 -25.19 4.76
C VAL A 40 2.76 -26.64 5.19
N GLY A 41 3.24 -27.58 4.41
CA GLY A 41 2.98 -28.99 4.64
C GLY A 41 1.47 -29.30 4.55
N ARG A 42 0.84 -29.62 5.68
CA ARG A 42 -0.61 -29.89 5.78
C ARG A 42 -1.40 -28.73 6.41
N ARG A 43 -0.73 -27.70 6.88
CA ARG A 43 -1.34 -26.56 7.55
C ARG A 43 -1.67 -25.47 6.53
N ARG A 44 -2.94 -25.09 6.46
CA ARG A 44 -3.43 -23.93 5.72
C ARG A 44 -3.64 -22.79 6.72
N THR A 45 -3.11 -21.62 6.43
CA THR A 45 -3.15 -20.44 7.29
C THR A 45 -3.38 -19.20 6.41
N LEU A 46 -4.07 -18.20 6.89
CA LEU A 46 -4.20 -16.93 6.18
C LEU A 46 -2.86 -16.17 6.21
N ASP A 47 -2.59 -15.42 5.15
CA ASP A 47 -1.50 -14.45 5.14
C ASP A 47 -1.74 -13.43 6.26
N GLY A 48 -0.79 -13.14 7.08
CA GLY A 48 -0.94 -12.32 8.29
C GLY A 48 -1.20 -13.10 9.58
N ASP A 49 -1.65 -14.36 9.51
CA ASP A 49 -1.77 -15.26 10.67
C ASP A 49 -0.53 -16.17 10.83
N ILE A 50 0.40 -16.11 9.90
CA ILE A 50 1.69 -16.77 9.99
C ILE A 50 2.79 -15.73 10.18
N ASP A 51 3.53 -15.88 11.23
CA ASP A 51 4.65 -15.01 11.59
C ASP A 51 5.86 -15.25 10.66
N ALA A 52 6.62 -14.21 10.37
CA ALA A 52 7.81 -14.29 9.52
C ALA A 52 8.86 -15.27 10.11
N VAL A 53 8.98 -15.36 11.43
CA VAL A 53 9.91 -16.29 12.12
C VAL A 53 9.51 -17.74 11.85
N ASP A 54 8.23 -18.06 11.99
CA ASP A 54 7.70 -19.41 11.74
C ASP A 54 7.86 -19.79 10.25
N LEU A 55 7.58 -18.85 9.34
CA LEU A 55 7.78 -19.08 7.91
C LEU A 55 9.25 -19.28 7.56
N LEU A 56 10.16 -18.46 8.09
CA LEU A 56 11.59 -18.60 7.88
C LEU A 56 12.12 -19.92 8.46
N ALA A 57 11.63 -20.35 9.62
CA ALA A 57 11.96 -21.63 10.21
C ALA A 57 11.49 -22.80 9.34
N ALA A 58 10.28 -22.73 8.76
CA ALA A 58 9.75 -23.73 7.83
C ALA A 58 10.63 -23.82 6.56
N LEU A 59 10.97 -22.65 5.97
CA LEU A 59 11.85 -22.58 4.81
C LEU A 59 13.25 -23.16 5.11
N ALA A 60 13.80 -22.89 6.31
CA ALA A 60 15.09 -23.42 6.74
C ALA A 60 15.07 -24.96 6.92
N ARG A 61 13.92 -25.55 7.30
CA ARG A 61 13.71 -27.01 7.32
C ARG A 61 13.53 -27.61 5.94
N GLY A 62 13.55 -26.80 4.88
CA GLY A 62 13.33 -27.27 3.51
C GLY A 62 11.85 -27.46 3.16
N GLU A 63 10.93 -27.00 4.00
CA GLU A 63 9.51 -27.01 3.68
C GLU A 63 9.24 -26.07 2.49
N ARG A 64 8.20 -26.38 1.74
CA ARG A 64 7.84 -25.64 0.51
C ARG A 64 6.46 -25.04 0.65
N PRO A 65 6.35 -23.80 1.13
CA PRO A 65 5.08 -23.11 1.19
C PRO A 65 4.46 -22.99 -0.22
N VAL A 66 3.16 -23.22 -0.30
CA VAL A 66 2.34 -23.00 -1.50
C VAL A 66 1.28 -21.97 -1.16
N THR A 67 0.90 -21.16 -2.13
CA THR A 67 -0.09 -20.12 -1.95
C THR A 67 -1.32 -20.35 -2.80
N SER A 68 -2.49 -19.93 -2.34
CA SER A 68 -3.69 -19.90 -3.14
C SER A 68 -4.36 -18.54 -3.08
N GLN A 69 -5.01 -18.15 -4.17
CA GLN A 69 -5.85 -16.95 -4.21
C GLN A 69 -7.05 -17.11 -3.27
N PRO A 70 -7.62 -16.01 -2.77
CA PRO A 70 -8.87 -16.06 -1.99
C PRO A 70 -10.01 -16.61 -2.86
N PRO A 71 -10.93 -17.36 -2.28
CA PRO A 71 -12.14 -17.76 -3.00
C PRO A 71 -13.03 -16.55 -3.27
N PRO A 72 -13.86 -16.52 -4.33
CA PRO A 72 -14.81 -15.42 -4.59
C PRO A 72 -15.69 -15.08 -3.40
N ALA A 73 -16.08 -16.04 -2.59
CA ALA A 73 -16.88 -15.83 -1.37
C ALA A 73 -16.19 -14.90 -0.34
N ALA A 74 -14.85 -14.88 -0.26
CA ALA A 74 -14.14 -13.99 0.63
C ALA A 74 -14.27 -12.52 0.19
N PHE A 75 -14.27 -12.27 -1.12
CA PHE A 75 -14.52 -10.95 -1.68
C PHE A 75 -15.97 -10.55 -1.54
N ALA A 76 -16.94 -11.46 -1.82
CA ALA A 76 -18.35 -11.21 -1.63
C ALA A 76 -18.64 -10.73 -0.20
N ALA A 77 -18.12 -11.45 0.81
CA ALA A 77 -18.26 -11.06 2.22
C ALA A 77 -17.63 -9.68 2.52
N ALA A 78 -16.53 -9.31 1.85
CA ALA A 78 -15.90 -7.99 2.00
C ALA A 78 -16.78 -6.88 1.40
N TYR A 79 -17.40 -7.13 0.24
CA TYR A 79 -18.31 -6.19 -0.42
C TYR A 79 -19.63 -6.03 0.34
N GLU A 80 -20.23 -7.13 0.80
CA GLU A 80 -21.43 -7.10 1.65
C GLU A 80 -21.21 -6.29 2.92
N ARG A 81 -20.04 -6.46 3.54
CA ARG A 81 -19.69 -5.68 4.73
C ARG A 81 -19.51 -4.20 4.42
N ALA A 82 -18.91 -3.85 3.27
CA ALA A 82 -18.80 -2.46 2.84
C ALA A 82 -20.17 -1.84 2.62
N ALA A 83 -21.11 -2.55 1.98
CA ALA A 83 -22.50 -2.13 1.80
C ALA A 83 -23.20 -1.94 3.13
N ALA A 84 -23.09 -2.89 4.06
CA ALA A 84 -23.68 -2.82 5.41
C ALA A 84 -23.13 -1.65 6.24
N GLU A 85 -21.89 -1.22 5.98
CA GLU A 85 -21.28 -0.04 6.58
C GLU A 85 -21.64 1.26 5.86
N GLY A 86 -22.53 1.23 4.86
CA GLY A 86 -23.07 2.40 4.18
C GLY A 86 -22.21 2.93 3.02
N ALA A 87 -21.31 2.13 2.48
CA ALA A 87 -20.62 2.48 1.25
C ALA A 87 -21.59 2.53 0.06
N SER A 88 -21.44 3.50 -0.82
CA SER A 88 -22.22 3.62 -2.06
C SER A 88 -21.69 2.73 -3.17
N ALA A 89 -20.39 2.44 -3.14
CA ALA A 89 -19.68 1.60 -4.10
C ALA A 89 -18.37 1.06 -3.50
N VAL A 90 -17.70 0.14 -4.21
CA VAL A 90 -16.40 -0.42 -3.83
C VAL A 90 -15.41 -0.30 -4.99
N VAL A 91 -14.19 0.13 -4.70
CA VAL A 91 -13.03 -0.08 -5.57
C VAL A 91 -12.18 -1.22 -4.97
N SER A 92 -11.99 -2.29 -5.73
CA SER A 92 -11.29 -3.51 -5.31
C SER A 92 -9.96 -3.63 -6.05
N VAL A 93 -8.85 -3.38 -5.35
CA VAL A 93 -7.50 -3.12 -5.90
C VAL A 93 -6.62 -4.36 -5.66
N HIS A 94 -6.17 -5.03 -6.73
CA HIS A 94 -5.55 -6.34 -6.61
C HIS A 94 -4.21 -6.47 -7.34
N ILE A 95 -3.42 -7.44 -6.84
CA ILE A 95 -2.17 -7.87 -7.48
C ILE A 95 -2.36 -8.15 -8.97
N SER A 96 -1.30 -7.94 -9.74
CA SER A 96 -1.26 -8.25 -11.17
C SER A 96 -1.89 -9.60 -11.50
N GLY A 97 -2.86 -9.58 -12.42
CA GLY A 97 -3.50 -10.79 -12.97
C GLY A 97 -2.55 -11.72 -13.71
N ALA A 98 -1.39 -11.19 -14.14
CA ALA A 98 -0.33 -12.02 -14.72
C ALA A 98 0.46 -12.83 -13.66
N MET A 99 0.31 -12.50 -12.37
CA MET A 99 0.97 -13.18 -11.24
C MET A 99 0.00 -14.01 -10.39
N SER A 100 -1.28 -13.61 -10.35
CA SER A 100 -2.29 -14.28 -9.50
C SER A 100 -3.70 -14.17 -10.09
N GLY A 101 -4.53 -15.18 -9.87
CA GLY A 101 -5.95 -15.14 -10.21
C GLY A 101 -6.82 -14.30 -9.25
N THR A 102 -6.22 -13.57 -8.31
CA THR A 102 -6.93 -12.81 -7.28
C THR A 102 -7.91 -11.79 -7.87
N ALA A 103 -7.47 -10.99 -8.86
CA ALA A 103 -8.36 -10.02 -9.53
C ALA A 103 -9.52 -10.70 -10.27
N ALA A 104 -9.29 -11.91 -10.84
CA ALA A 104 -10.36 -12.68 -11.48
C ALA A 104 -11.39 -13.18 -10.46
N ALA A 105 -10.94 -13.68 -9.30
CA ALA A 105 -11.84 -14.08 -8.20
C ALA A 105 -12.66 -12.91 -7.65
N ALA A 106 -12.04 -11.72 -7.53
CA ALA A 106 -12.71 -10.49 -7.14
C ALA A 106 -13.79 -10.06 -8.16
N ARG A 107 -13.51 -10.17 -9.47
CA ARG A 107 -14.51 -9.88 -10.53
C ARG A 107 -15.70 -10.83 -10.49
N LEU A 108 -15.47 -12.13 -10.22
CA LEU A 108 -16.56 -13.09 -10.05
C LEU A 108 -17.48 -12.69 -8.88
N ALA A 109 -16.91 -12.27 -7.76
CA ALA A 109 -17.70 -11.79 -6.63
C ALA A 109 -18.40 -10.45 -6.89
N ALA A 110 -17.80 -9.57 -7.70
CA ALA A 110 -18.37 -8.28 -8.05
C ALA A 110 -19.65 -8.38 -8.88
N ALA A 111 -19.80 -9.45 -9.68
CA ALA A 111 -20.96 -9.64 -10.55
C ALA A 111 -22.29 -9.75 -9.77
N ASP A 112 -22.25 -10.29 -8.56
CA ASP A 112 -23.43 -10.50 -7.71
C ASP A 112 -23.45 -9.56 -6.48
N ALA A 113 -22.60 -8.50 -6.48
CA ALA A 113 -22.51 -7.58 -5.36
C ALA A 113 -23.76 -6.67 -5.24
N LEU A 114 -24.14 -6.33 -4.00
CA LEU A 114 -25.31 -5.48 -3.69
C LEU A 114 -25.13 -4.01 -4.10
N ILE A 115 -23.89 -3.56 -4.23
CA ILE A 115 -23.51 -2.19 -4.62
C ILE A 115 -22.48 -2.27 -5.77
N PRO A 116 -22.32 -1.22 -6.58
CA PRO A 116 -21.33 -1.21 -7.65
C PRO A 116 -19.93 -1.54 -7.15
N VAL A 117 -19.21 -2.42 -7.85
CA VAL A 117 -17.83 -2.80 -7.53
C VAL A 117 -16.97 -2.68 -8.79
N VAL A 118 -15.97 -1.83 -8.74
CA VAL A 118 -14.95 -1.71 -9.80
C VAL A 118 -13.68 -2.43 -9.37
N VAL A 119 -13.25 -3.43 -10.13
CA VAL A 119 -12.05 -4.22 -9.83
C VAL A 119 -10.88 -3.74 -10.66
N VAL A 120 -9.85 -3.24 -9.98
CA VAL A 120 -8.60 -2.75 -10.56
C VAL A 120 -7.54 -3.84 -10.47
N ASP A 121 -7.03 -4.27 -11.63
CA ASP A 121 -5.82 -5.08 -11.76
C ASP A 121 -4.63 -4.11 -11.83
N CYS A 122 -3.85 -4.03 -10.76
CA CYS A 122 -2.78 -3.06 -10.65
C CYS A 122 -1.59 -3.29 -11.58
N GLY A 123 -1.46 -4.48 -12.18
CA GLY A 123 -0.25 -4.83 -12.92
C GLY A 123 1.04 -4.79 -12.08
N THR A 124 0.93 -4.72 -10.76
CA THR A 124 2.05 -4.62 -9.81
C THR A 124 1.77 -5.41 -8.52
N VAL A 125 2.60 -5.25 -7.49
CA VAL A 125 2.54 -6.01 -6.24
C VAL A 125 3.17 -5.22 -5.08
N ALA A 126 3.01 -5.68 -3.86
CA ALA A 126 3.57 -5.07 -2.65
C ALA A 126 3.06 -3.63 -2.45
N MET A 127 3.81 -2.77 -1.79
CA MET A 127 3.35 -1.40 -1.51
C MET A 127 3.16 -0.52 -2.75
N SER A 128 3.61 -0.92 -3.95
CA SER A 128 3.17 -0.27 -5.19
C SER A 128 1.64 -0.37 -5.34
N MET A 129 1.07 -1.56 -5.09
CA MET A 129 -0.37 -1.76 -5.00
C MET A 129 -0.96 -1.15 -3.70
N GLY A 130 -0.23 -1.24 -2.58
CA GLY A 130 -0.65 -0.66 -1.31
C GLY A 130 -0.85 0.86 -1.40
N PHE A 131 0.05 1.58 -2.07
CA PHE A 131 -0.10 3.02 -2.32
C PHE A 131 -1.29 3.34 -3.23
N ALA A 132 -1.57 2.49 -4.22
CA ALA A 132 -2.76 2.62 -5.07
C ALA A 132 -4.05 2.47 -4.24
N ALA A 133 -4.11 1.47 -3.36
CA ALA A 133 -5.25 1.29 -2.46
C ALA A 133 -5.43 2.47 -1.48
N LEU A 134 -4.33 3.02 -0.94
CA LEU A 134 -4.37 4.19 -0.06
C LEU A 134 -4.83 5.45 -0.80
N ALA A 135 -4.39 5.66 -2.04
CA ALA A 135 -4.81 6.78 -2.86
C ALA A 135 -6.30 6.69 -3.21
N ALA A 136 -6.77 5.50 -3.60
CA ALA A 136 -8.20 5.23 -3.82
C ALA A 136 -9.03 5.49 -2.55
N ALA A 137 -8.57 5.05 -1.37
CA ALA A 137 -9.29 5.27 -0.11
C ALA A 137 -9.43 6.75 0.23
N ARG A 138 -8.40 7.54 -0.05
CA ARG A 138 -8.45 9.00 0.10
C ARG A 138 -9.44 9.63 -0.88
N ALA A 139 -9.35 9.29 -2.17
CA ALA A 139 -10.26 9.80 -3.21
C ALA A 139 -11.70 9.35 -2.99
N GLY A 140 -11.92 8.16 -2.43
CA GLY A 140 -13.23 7.60 -2.11
C GLY A 140 -13.91 8.20 -0.87
N THR A 141 -13.22 9.09 -0.16
CA THR A 141 -13.79 9.77 1.02
C THR A 141 -14.51 11.04 0.54
N PRO A 142 -15.81 11.23 0.89
CA PRO A 142 -16.55 12.43 0.52
C PRO A 142 -15.87 13.70 1.05
N ASP A 143 -15.81 14.72 0.22
CA ASP A 143 -15.42 16.05 0.69
C ASP A 143 -16.61 16.65 1.48
N ILE A 144 -16.39 16.89 2.76
CA ILE A 144 -17.37 17.55 3.63
C ILE A 144 -16.96 19.02 3.72
N PRO A 145 -17.69 19.92 3.05
CA PRO A 145 -17.38 21.33 3.12
C PRO A 145 -17.37 21.80 4.58
N GLN A 146 -16.23 22.29 5.04
CA GLN A 146 -16.14 22.91 6.37
C GLN A 146 -16.94 24.23 6.32
N PRO A 147 -17.90 24.42 7.22
CA PRO A 147 -18.61 25.71 7.26
C PRO A 147 -17.59 26.84 7.51
N ALA A 148 -17.61 27.85 6.65
CA ALA A 148 -16.76 29.00 6.81
C ALA A 148 -16.87 29.53 8.26
N PRO A 149 -15.77 29.92 8.92
CA PRO A 149 -15.81 30.45 10.28
C PRO A 149 -16.71 31.69 10.31
N VAL A 150 -17.89 31.55 10.92
CA VAL A 150 -18.86 32.63 11.04
C VAL A 150 -18.44 33.46 12.24
N PRO A 151 -18.17 34.76 12.10
CA PRO A 151 -17.90 35.64 13.21
C PRO A 151 -19.02 35.56 14.25
N TRP A 152 -18.68 35.58 15.55
CA TRP A 152 -19.64 35.37 16.65
C TRP A 152 -20.87 36.26 16.58
N TRP A 153 -20.75 37.51 16.06
CA TRP A 153 -21.84 38.47 15.91
C TRP A 153 -22.83 38.13 14.80
N ARG A 154 -22.44 37.32 13.78
CA ARG A 154 -23.34 36.83 12.74
C ARG A 154 -24.19 35.63 13.18
N ARG A 155 -23.83 34.95 14.29
CA ARG A 155 -24.60 33.81 14.82
C ARG A 155 -26.02 34.17 15.24
N TRP A 156 -26.31 35.45 15.49
CA TRP A 156 -27.60 35.91 15.96
C TRP A 156 -28.52 36.43 14.84
N THR A 157 -28.00 36.66 13.63
CA THR A 157 -28.74 37.32 12.54
C THR A 157 -28.82 36.49 11.27
N SER A 158 -28.23 35.31 11.20
CA SER A 158 -28.15 34.54 9.96
C SER A 158 -29.19 33.45 9.92
N ALA A 159 -30.03 33.47 8.91
CA ALA A 159 -30.62 32.26 8.36
C ALA A 159 -29.50 31.24 8.15
N ARG A 160 -29.72 29.98 8.53
CA ARG A 160 -28.76 28.87 8.34
C ARG A 160 -28.24 28.94 6.89
N THR A 161 -26.97 29.23 6.70
CA THR A 161 -26.33 29.06 5.39
C THR A 161 -26.57 27.62 4.97
N PRO A 162 -27.16 27.33 3.82
CA PRO A 162 -27.30 25.96 3.34
C PRO A 162 -25.89 25.36 3.28
N VAL A 163 -25.64 24.32 4.04
CA VAL A 163 -24.42 23.51 3.89
C VAL A 163 -24.66 22.68 2.64
N GLU A 164 -23.83 22.87 1.62
CA GLU A 164 -23.88 22.00 0.43
C GLU A 164 -23.79 20.54 0.87
N PRO A 165 -24.61 19.67 0.29
CA PRO A 165 -24.49 18.25 0.60
C PRO A 165 -23.08 17.76 0.21
N PRO A 166 -22.49 16.83 0.98
CA PRO A 166 -21.18 16.27 0.61
C PRO A 166 -21.25 15.65 -0.77
N THR A 167 -20.26 15.95 -1.61
CA THR A 167 -20.14 15.34 -2.93
C THR A 167 -19.71 13.89 -2.75
N VAL A 168 -20.54 12.97 -3.27
CA VAL A 168 -20.20 11.54 -3.29
C VAL A 168 -19.19 11.30 -4.41
N PRO A 169 -18.02 10.72 -4.12
CA PRO A 169 -17.03 10.41 -5.15
C PRO A 169 -17.58 9.43 -6.19
N ASP A 170 -17.25 9.63 -7.45
CA ASP A 170 -17.56 8.68 -8.51
C ASP A 170 -16.63 7.45 -8.40
N VAL A 171 -17.19 6.25 -8.51
CA VAL A 171 -16.43 5.00 -8.34
C VAL A 171 -15.40 4.80 -9.43
N ASP A 172 -15.70 5.22 -10.66
CA ASP A 172 -14.77 5.09 -11.80
C ASP A 172 -13.61 6.09 -11.67
N GLU A 173 -13.87 7.30 -11.15
CA GLU A 173 -12.82 8.28 -10.83
C GLU A 173 -11.89 7.74 -9.72
N VAL A 174 -12.44 7.16 -8.67
CA VAL A 174 -11.66 6.54 -7.59
C VAL A 174 -10.83 5.36 -8.11
N ALA A 175 -11.39 4.54 -8.99
CA ALA A 175 -10.68 3.44 -9.64
C ALA A 175 -9.55 3.96 -10.56
N ALA A 176 -9.79 5.05 -11.28
CA ALA A 176 -8.78 5.70 -12.13
C ALA A 176 -7.60 6.24 -11.30
N VAL A 177 -7.85 6.78 -10.09
CA VAL A 177 -6.79 7.19 -9.15
C VAL A 177 -5.95 5.97 -8.74
N ALA A 178 -6.59 4.85 -8.37
CA ALA A 178 -5.85 3.62 -8.05
C ALA A 178 -4.98 3.15 -9.21
N GLN A 179 -5.54 3.14 -10.42
CA GLN A 179 -4.82 2.71 -11.62
C GLN A 179 -3.66 3.64 -11.96
N ALA A 180 -3.84 4.95 -11.83
CA ALA A 180 -2.79 5.96 -12.08
C ALA A 180 -1.60 5.75 -11.13
N VAL A 181 -1.85 5.59 -9.82
CA VAL A 181 -0.80 5.31 -8.83
C VAL A 181 -0.10 3.98 -9.10
N ALA A 182 -0.86 2.92 -9.39
CA ALA A 182 -0.30 1.61 -9.70
C ALA A 182 0.61 1.67 -10.94
N SER A 183 0.15 2.32 -12.01
CA SER A 183 0.88 2.42 -13.28
C SER A 183 2.12 3.30 -13.19
N SER A 184 2.11 4.35 -12.36
CA SER A 184 3.26 5.21 -12.12
C SER A 184 4.25 4.60 -11.13
N SER A 185 3.85 3.61 -10.33
CA SER A 185 4.71 3.03 -9.30
C SER A 185 5.73 2.05 -9.88
N GLN A 186 6.87 1.93 -9.18
CA GLN A 186 7.91 0.96 -9.48
C GLN A 186 8.32 0.22 -8.22
N VAL A 187 8.66 -1.05 -8.36
CA VAL A 187 9.16 -1.86 -7.24
C VAL A 187 10.33 -2.72 -7.71
N TRP A 188 11.38 -2.75 -6.91
CA TRP A 188 12.57 -3.59 -7.12
C TRP A 188 12.77 -4.50 -5.93
N PHE A 189 13.12 -5.75 -6.22
CA PHE A 189 13.33 -6.80 -5.23
C PHE A 189 14.75 -7.32 -5.29
N LEU A 190 15.38 -7.46 -4.17
CA LEU A 190 16.57 -8.27 -3.98
C LEU A 190 16.15 -9.61 -3.40
N VAL A 191 16.56 -10.69 -4.04
CA VAL A 191 16.36 -12.05 -3.54
C VAL A 191 17.68 -12.81 -3.47
N ASP A 192 17.78 -13.77 -2.57
CA ASP A 192 19.00 -14.59 -2.44
C ASP A 192 19.10 -15.66 -3.51
N SER A 193 17.96 -16.16 -4.00
CA SER A 193 17.86 -17.16 -5.05
C SER A 193 16.58 -16.99 -5.86
N LEU A 194 16.61 -17.36 -7.13
CA LEU A 194 15.42 -17.43 -7.99
C LEU A 194 14.63 -18.73 -7.86
N ASP A 195 15.10 -19.68 -7.05
CA ASP A 195 14.51 -21.03 -6.98
C ASP A 195 13.06 -21.03 -6.50
N HIS A 196 12.72 -20.14 -5.57
CA HIS A 196 11.36 -19.99 -5.08
C HIS A 196 10.42 -19.45 -6.18
N LEU A 197 10.84 -18.41 -6.90
CA LEU A 197 10.07 -17.80 -7.99
C LEU A 197 9.92 -18.74 -9.19
N ARG A 198 10.97 -19.50 -9.53
CA ARG A 198 10.93 -20.49 -10.62
C ARG A 198 9.95 -21.60 -10.31
N ARG A 199 10.04 -22.19 -9.11
CA ARG A 199 9.12 -23.23 -8.65
C ARG A 199 7.67 -22.74 -8.59
N GLY A 200 7.47 -21.50 -8.15
CA GLY A 200 6.16 -20.85 -8.12
C GLY A 200 5.60 -20.48 -9.49
N GLY A 201 6.40 -20.52 -10.56
CA GLY A 201 5.97 -20.17 -11.92
C GLY A 201 5.69 -18.66 -12.12
N ARG A 202 6.16 -17.77 -11.23
CA ARG A 202 5.92 -16.31 -11.29
C ARG A 202 7.06 -15.52 -11.93
N LEU A 203 8.16 -16.18 -12.30
CA LEU A 203 9.27 -15.54 -13.00
C LEU A 203 9.10 -15.69 -14.52
N SER A 204 9.09 -14.58 -15.24
CA SER A 204 9.08 -14.54 -16.69
C SER A 204 10.50 -14.61 -17.26
N GLY A 205 10.70 -15.36 -18.34
CA GLY A 205 11.98 -15.46 -19.04
C GLY A 205 12.35 -16.89 -19.44
N THR A 206 13.24 -17.01 -20.42
CA THR A 206 13.70 -18.31 -20.89
C THR A 206 14.72 -18.94 -19.93
N SER A 207 14.72 -20.27 -19.85
CA SER A 207 15.63 -21.07 -19.02
C SER A 207 17.12 -20.74 -19.25
N ALA A 208 17.48 -20.28 -20.46
CA ALA A 208 18.86 -19.94 -20.83
C ALA A 208 19.43 -18.72 -20.07
N LEU A 209 18.59 -17.70 -19.77
CA LEU A 209 19.00 -16.55 -18.95
C LEU A 209 19.21 -16.92 -17.48
N LEU A 210 18.58 -18.00 -17.02
CA LEU A 210 18.59 -18.44 -15.63
C LEU A 210 19.82 -19.30 -15.29
N GLY A 211 20.38 -20.04 -16.26
CA GLY A 211 21.58 -20.86 -16.06
C GLY A 211 22.85 -20.02 -15.78
N ALA A 212 22.90 -18.78 -16.25
CA ALA A 212 24.02 -17.87 -16.04
C ALA A 212 24.01 -17.15 -14.68
N LEU A 213 23.05 -17.48 -13.77
CA LEU A 213 22.87 -16.79 -12.48
C LEU A 213 23.51 -17.54 -11.31
N ILE A 214 24.23 -18.63 -11.54
CA ILE A 214 24.99 -19.35 -10.52
C ILE A 214 26.02 -18.37 -9.93
N GLN A 215 25.95 -18.13 -8.61
CA GLN A 215 26.78 -17.18 -7.84
C GLN A 215 26.47 -15.69 -7.99
N LEU A 216 25.39 -15.32 -8.70
CA LEU A 216 24.95 -13.92 -8.81
C LEU A 216 23.66 -13.72 -7.98
N ARG A 217 23.50 -12.50 -7.47
CA ARG A 217 22.26 -12.07 -6.78
C ARG A 217 21.40 -11.29 -7.76
N PRO A 218 20.24 -11.79 -8.11
CA PRO A 218 19.36 -11.09 -9.04
C PRO A 218 18.62 -9.95 -8.32
N LEU A 219 18.49 -8.84 -9.04
CA LEU A 219 17.52 -7.81 -8.77
C LEU A 219 16.36 -7.99 -9.75
N LEU A 220 15.17 -7.92 -9.23
CA LEU A 220 13.93 -8.11 -9.99
C LEU A 220 13.12 -6.82 -9.95
N THR A 221 12.27 -6.65 -10.95
CA THR A 221 11.24 -5.62 -10.99
C THR A 221 9.97 -6.18 -11.62
N VAL A 222 8.91 -5.38 -11.65
CA VAL A 222 7.68 -5.71 -12.37
C VAL A 222 7.63 -4.89 -13.66
N THR A 223 7.41 -5.57 -14.77
CA THR A 223 7.18 -4.96 -16.08
C THR A 223 6.02 -5.70 -16.74
N ASP A 224 5.05 -4.97 -17.27
CA ASP A 224 3.83 -5.52 -17.87
C ASP A 224 3.13 -6.57 -16.98
N GLY A 225 3.09 -6.27 -15.69
CA GLY A 225 2.45 -7.14 -14.69
C GLY A 225 3.25 -8.40 -14.33
N ARG A 226 4.48 -8.58 -14.82
CA ARG A 226 5.29 -9.79 -14.64
C ARG A 226 6.62 -9.47 -13.96
N LEU A 227 7.11 -10.43 -13.16
CA LEU A 227 8.45 -10.33 -12.58
C LEU A 227 9.51 -10.60 -13.65
N VAL A 228 10.43 -9.65 -13.77
CA VAL A 228 11.58 -9.73 -14.69
C VAL A 228 12.88 -9.44 -13.96
N VAL A 229 14.01 -9.88 -14.53
CA VAL A 229 15.34 -9.58 -13.99
C VAL A 229 15.75 -8.17 -14.41
N ALA A 230 15.85 -7.25 -13.46
CA ALA A 230 16.30 -5.87 -13.66
C ALA A 230 17.82 -5.74 -13.63
N GLY A 231 18.53 -6.67 -12.98
CA GLY A 231 19.97 -6.60 -12.84
C GLY A 231 20.57 -7.81 -12.13
N LYS A 232 21.90 -7.88 -12.12
CA LYS A 232 22.65 -8.99 -11.51
C LYS A 232 23.89 -8.41 -10.84
N VAL A 233 24.14 -8.78 -9.60
CA VAL A 233 25.31 -8.36 -8.83
C VAL A 233 25.94 -9.55 -8.12
N ARG A 234 27.22 -9.40 -7.70
CA ARG A 234 27.95 -10.52 -7.08
C ARG A 234 27.81 -10.60 -5.57
N THR A 235 27.58 -9.47 -4.90
CA THR A 235 27.59 -9.42 -3.43
C THR A 235 26.32 -8.82 -2.88
N ARG A 236 25.94 -9.17 -1.65
CA ARG A 236 24.79 -8.56 -0.94
C ARG A 236 24.94 -7.05 -0.79
N ARG A 237 26.18 -6.58 -0.53
CA ARG A 237 26.45 -5.14 -0.41
C ARG A 237 26.20 -4.42 -1.73
N ALA A 238 26.73 -4.93 -2.86
CA ALA A 238 26.50 -4.36 -4.18
C ALA A 238 25.01 -4.41 -4.57
N ALA A 239 24.29 -5.48 -4.17
CA ALA A 239 22.88 -5.61 -4.44
C ALA A 239 22.02 -4.55 -3.70
N ARG A 240 22.34 -4.30 -2.42
CA ARG A 240 21.67 -3.23 -1.65
C ARG A 240 21.98 -1.85 -2.21
N ALA A 241 23.26 -1.57 -2.56
CA ALA A 241 23.62 -0.31 -3.18
C ALA A 241 22.87 -0.10 -4.50
N ARG A 242 22.80 -1.12 -5.37
CA ARG A 242 22.06 -1.01 -6.64
C ARG A 242 20.55 -0.83 -6.43
N LEU A 243 19.99 -1.43 -5.38
CA LEU A 243 18.58 -1.23 -5.04
C LEU A 243 18.29 0.23 -4.68
N VAL A 244 19.18 0.86 -3.89
CA VAL A 244 19.10 2.29 -3.55
C VAL A 244 19.28 3.16 -4.80
N GLU A 245 20.27 2.87 -5.64
CA GLU A 245 20.51 3.60 -6.90
C GLU A 245 19.26 3.59 -7.79
N LEU A 246 18.66 2.42 -8.04
CA LEU A 246 17.45 2.30 -8.84
C LEU A 246 16.28 3.11 -8.28
N ALA A 247 16.11 3.07 -6.96
CA ALA A 247 15.08 3.87 -6.30
C ALA A 247 15.34 5.37 -6.44
N THR A 248 16.57 5.83 -6.22
CA THR A 248 16.92 7.25 -6.31
C THR A 248 16.90 7.77 -7.75
N GLU A 249 17.32 6.97 -8.73
CA GLU A 249 17.16 7.28 -10.17
C GLU A 249 15.68 7.50 -10.52
N SER A 250 14.81 6.60 -10.01
CA SER A 250 13.36 6.71 -10.21
C SER A 250 12.76 7.95 -9.54
N ILE A 251 13.19 8.27 -8.31
CA ILE A 251 12.72 9.44 -7.58
C ILE A 251 13.13 10.73 -8.30
N ALA A 252 14.37 10.82 -8.76
CA ALA A 252 14.87 11.99 -9.48
C ALA A 252 14.08 12.29 -10.77
N ALA A 253 13.52 11.27 -11.41
CA ALA A 253 12.71 11.41 -12.62
C ALA A 253 11.24 11.82 -12.36
N ARG A 254 10.77 11.82 -11.07
CA ARG A 254 9.33 11.96 -10.73
C ARG A 254 8.98 13.24 -9.98
N GLY A 255 9.80 13.69 -9.07
CA GLY A 255 9.50 14.76 -8.13
C GLY A 255 9.06 14.21 -6.77
N ARG A 256 7.86 14.58 -6.27
CA ARG A 256 7.37 14.15 -4.95
C ARG A 256 6.88 12.70 -4.98
N VAL A 257 7.41 11.87 -4.07
CA VAL A 257 7.12 10.42 -4.05
C VAL A 257 6.84 9.89 -2.65
N ARG A 258 6.15 8.76 -2.59
CA ARG A 258 6.08 7.88 -1.43
C ARG A 258 6.99 6.69 -1.66
N VAL A 259 7.70 6.29 -0.62
CA VAL A 259 8.63 5.16 -0.65
C VAL A 259 8.19 4.10 0.35
N ALA A 260 8.24 2.84 -0.04
CA ALA A 260 8.11 1.73 0.90
C ALA A 260 9.34 0.83 0.80
N VAL A 261 9.87 0.44 1.96
CA VAL A 261 10.97 -0.53 2.06
C VAL A 261 10.45 -1.79 2.73
N HIS A 262 10.59 -2.90 2.02
CA HIS A 262 10.11 -4.20 2.48
C HIS A 262 11.24 -5.09 2.94
N HIS A 263 10.96 -5.92 3.93
CA HIS A 263 11.87 -6.95 4.42
C HIS A 263 11.12 -8.25 4.77
N LEU A 264 11.89 -9.31 4.97
CA LEU A 264 11.43 -10.55 5.60
C LEU A 264 12.36 -10.83 6.79
N GLY A 265 11.88 -10.57 8.01
CA GLY A 265 12.62 -10.79 9.25
C GLY A 265 13.92 -10.00 9.39
N ASN A 266 14.10 -8.87 8.67
CA ASN A 266 15.34 -8.08 8.70
C ASN A 266 15.06 -6.56 8.71
N LEU A 267 14.45 -6.09 9.78
CA LEU A 267 14.06 -4.70 9.97
C LEU A 267 15.27 -3.74 9.89
N ASP A 268 16.41 -4.12 10.48
CA ASP A 268 17.60 -3.25 10.50
C ASP A 268 18.12 -2.96 9.09
N ALA A 269 18.13 -3.98 8.23
CA ALA A 269 18.53 -3.79 6.83
C ALA A 269 17.55 -2.91 6.06
N ALA A 270 16.25 -3.04 6.30
CA ALA A 270 15.24 -2.19 5.69
C ALA A 270 15.34 -0.74 6.17
N ALA A 271 15.54 -0.54 7.47
CA ALA A 271 15.75 0.79 8.05
C ALA A 271 17.00 1.48 7.47
N GLU A 272 18.08 0.73 7.27
CA GLU A 272 19.29 1.27 6.63
C GLU A 272 19.03 1.68 5.17
N LEU A 273 18.33 0.85 4.40
CA LEU A 273 17.95 1.20 3.02
C LEU A 273 17.06 2.45 2.98
N ALA A 274 16.08 2.54 3.89
CA ALA A 274 15.21 3.71 3.99
C ALA A 274 16.00 4.99 4.27
N ARG A 275 16.97 4.94 5.22
CA ARG A 275 17.84 6.09 5.51
C ARG A 275 18.69 6.50 4.31
N GLN A 276 19.24 5.52 3.57
CA GLN A 276 20.04 5.80 2.37
C GLN A 276 19.22 6.45 1.28
N VAL A 277 18.00 5.97 1.01
CA VAL A 277 17.08 6.59 0.05
C VAL A 277 16.69 7.99 0.50
N GLN A 278 16.34 8.18 1.76
CA GLN A 278 15.97 9.51 2.30
C GLN A 278 17.16 10.48 2.21
N ALA A 279 18.36 10.04 2.53
CA ALA A 279 19.56 10.89 2.46
C ALA A 279 19.90 11.30 1.02
N ALA A 280 19.64 10.43 0.04
CA ALA A 280 19.93 10.71 -1.37
C ALA A 280 18.83 11.54 -2.07
N ALA A 281 17.56 11.36 -1.67
CA ALA A 281 16.41 11.97 -2.34
C ALA A 281 15.84 13.21 -1.60
N GLY A 282 16.20 13.41 -0.32
CA GLY A 282 15.80 14.58 0.47
C GLY A 282 14.29 14.79 0.52
N ASP A 283 13.85 16.03 0.29
CA ASP A 283 12.45 16.47 0.38
C ASP A 283 11.54 15.90 -0.71
N ALA A 284 12.10 15.25 -1.72
CA ALA A 284 11.30 14.54 -2.73
C ALA A 284 10.52 13.37 -2.10
N VAL A 285 11.03 12.76 -1.02
CA VAL A 285 10.34 11.68 -0.29
C VAL A 285 9.42 12.26 0.76
N VAL A 286 8.13 12.31 0.48
CA VAL A 286 7.11 12.86 1.39
C VAL A 286 6.63 11.86 2.45
N GLN A 287 6.84 10.57 2.20
CA GLN A 287 6.48 9.50 3.13
C GLN A 287 7.37 8.28 2.91
N THR A 288 7.85 7.70 4.01
CA THR A 288 8.55 6.41 4.01
C THR A 288 7.79 5.41 4.88
N VAL A 289 7.53 4.22 4.33
CA VAL A 289 6.90 3.09 5.04
C VAL A 289 7.90 1.95 5.08
N ILE A 290 8.17 1.39 6.26
CA ILE A 290 8.94 0.16 6.42
C ILE A 290 7.96 -0.92 6.86
N THR A 291 7.92 -2.04 6.12
CA THR A 291 6.94 -3.09 6.36
C THR A 291 7.48 -4.47 5.98
N GLU A 292 7.05 -5.51 6.71
CA GLU A 292 7.30 -6.87 6.29
C GLU A 292 6.52 -7.22 5.03
N ILE A 293 7.11 -8.06 4.18
CA ILE A 293 6.35 -8.77 3.16
C ILE A 293 5.55 -9.88 3.84
N GLY A 294 4.28 -10.03 3.46
CA GLY A 294 3.43 -11.13 3.94
C GLY A 294 3.99 -12.49 3.55
N ALA A 295 3.48 -13.52 4.21
CA ALA A 295 3.92 -14.90 4.01
C ALA A 295 3.68 -15.41 2.58
N VAL A 296 2.64 -14.89 1.90
CA VAL A 296 2.36 -15.19 0.49
C VAL A 296 3.51 -14.75 -0.39
N LEU A 297 3.94 -13.50 -0.29
CA LEU A 297 5.06 -12.99 -1.09
C LEU A 297 6.37 -13.70 -0.69
N ALA A 298 6.58 -13.91 0.60
CA ALA A 298 7.76 -14.58 1.14
C ALA A 298 7.91 -16.03 0.64
N ALA A 299 6.81 -16.77 0.48
CA ALA A 299 6.81 -18.11 -0.11
C ALA A 299 7.39 -18.14 -1.54
N HIS A 300 7.21 -17.03 -2.28
CA HIS A 300 7.70 -16.91 -3.66
C HIS A 300 9.10 -16.30 -3.76
N VAL A 301 9.44 -15.31 -2.93
CA VAL A 301 10.75 -14.64 -3.01
C VAL A 301 11.82 -15.29 -2.13
N GLY A 302 11.41 -16.05 -1.12
CA GLY A 302 12.30 -16.75 -0.20
C GLY A 302 12.97 -15.86 0.86
N PRO A 303 13.83 -16.46 1.71
CA PRO A 303 14.54 -15.75 2.77
C PRO A 303 15.50 -14.69 2.20
N GLY A 304 15.80 -13.67 3.01
CA GLY A 304 16.74 -12.60 2.66
C GLY A 304 16.19 -11.55 1.70
N ALA A 305 14.90 -11.62 1.37
CA ALA A 305 14.25 -10.65 0.49
C ALA A 305 14.25 -9.24 1.10
N LEU A 306 14.58 -8.26 0.26
CA LEU A 306 14.42 -6.83 0.50
C LEU A 306 13.84 -6.20 -0.76
N ALA A 307 12.97 -5.20 -0.60
CA ALA A 307 12.42 -4.48 -1.75
C ALA A 307 12.28 -2.99 -1.45
N ILE A 308 12.31 -2.18 -2.51
CA ILE A 308 11.95 -0.75 -2.46
C ILE A 308 10.86 -0.52 -3.50
N ALA A 309 9.74 0.04 -3.06
CA ALA A 309 8.67 0.53 -3.91
C ALA A 309 8.67 2.06 -3.89
N VAL A 310 8.49 2.66 -5.07
CA VAL A 310 8.39 4.12 -5.26
C VAL A 310 7.09 4.40 -6.00
N ALA A 311 6.27 5.30 -5.49
CA ALA A 311 5.04 5.75 -6.12
C ALA A 311 4.94 7.27 -6.09
N ASP A 312 4.30 7.88 -7.09
CA ASP A 312 4.07 9.31 -7.10
C ASP A 312 3.19 9.74 -5.91
N ALA A 313 3.56 10.83 -5.26
CA ALA A 313 2.77 11.37 -4.16
C ALA A 313 1.47 12.00 -4.65
N ASP A 314 1.56 12.67 -5.80
CA ASP A 314 0.50 13.44 -6.42
C ASP A 314 0.24 12.88 -7.84
N PRO A 315 -0.53 11.78 -7.96
CA PRO A 315 -0.72 11.11 -9.24
C PRO A 315 -1.56 11.97 -10.18
N VAL A 316 -1.15 12.04 -11.45
CA VAL A 316 -1.93 12.67 -12.52
C VAL A 316 -2.95 11.65 -13.03
N VAL A 317 -4.23 11.94 -12.83
CA VAL A 317 -5.31 11.12 -13.40
C VAL A 317 -5.59 11.62 -14.83
N PRO A 318 -5.52 10.77 -15.86
CA PRO A 318 -5.84 11.17 -17.21
C PRO A 318 -7.28 11.73 -17.29
N GLY A 319 -7.43 12.98 -17.70
CA GLY A 319 -8.73 13.65 -17.82
C GLY A 319 -9.26 14.36 -16.57
N GLY A 320 -8.57 14.26 -15.43
CA GLY A 320 -8.89 14.97 -14.19
C GLY A 320 -7.94 16.12 -13.90
N SER A 321 -8.42 17.13 -13.16
CA SER A 321 -7.54 18.14 -12.55
C SER A 321 -6.62 17.48 -11.52
N PRO A 322 -5.39 18.01 -11.27
CA PRO A 322 -4.53 17.49 -10.23
C PRO A 322 -5.27 17.47 -8.88
N VAL A 323 -5.28 16.32 -8.22
CA VAL A 323 -5.84 16.22 -6.86
C VAL A 323 -4.84 16.92 -5.93
N GLU A 324 -5.11 18.16 -5.56
CA GLU A 324 -4.34 18.87 -4.54
C GLU A 324 -4.48 18.12 -3.20
N VAL A 325 -3.42 17.46 -2.82
CA VAL A 325 -3.32 16.77 -1.53
C VAL A 325 -2.94 17.81 -0.48
N SER A 326 -3.94 18.38 0.19
CA SER A 326 -3.71 19.17 1.40
C SER A 326 -2.88 18.36 2.40
N SER A 327 -1.66 18.82 2.67
CA SER A 327 -0.77 18.28 3.68
C SER A 327 -1.30 18.66 5.07
N GLY A 328 -2.16 17.84 5.64
CA GLY A 328 -2.48 17.90 7.07
C GLY A 328 -1.23 17.53 7.87
N GLY A 329 -0.40 18.49 8.20
CA GLY A 329 0.67 18.31 9.17
C GLY A 329 0.10 17.97 10.55
N PRO A 330 0.86 17.28 11.41
CA PRO A 330 0.44 17.02 12.77
C PRO A 330 0.28 18.35 13.50
N ALA A 331 -0.87 18.54 14.18
CA ALA A 331 -1.11 19.70 15.04
C ALA A 331 -0.03 19.75 16.12
N GLU A 332 0.73 20.83 16.12
CA GLU A 332 1.63 21.15 17.23
C GLU A 332 0.80 21.37 18.51
N PRO A 333 1.24 20.83 19.65
CA PRO A 333 0.61 21.16 20.91
C PRO A 333 0.95 22.60 21.26
N SER A 334 -0.07 23.48 21.28
CA SER A 334 0.03 24.84 21.78
C SER A 334 0.38 24.83 23.27
N GLY A 335 1.66 25.00 23.56
CA GLY A 335 2.15 25.26 24.89
C GLY A 335 1.91 26.72 25.25
N GLU A 336 0.98 26.99 26.16
CA GLU A 336 0.87 28.27 26.80
C GLU A 336 2.06 28.52 27.75
N PRO A 337 2.71 29.66 27.72
CA PRO A 337 3.64 30.04 28.77
C PRO A 337 2.86 30.63 29.97
N SER A 338 2.87 29.89 31.07
CA SER A 338 2.45 30.43 32.37
C SER A 338 3.43 31.50 32.82
N THR A 339 3.03 32.76 32.75
CA THR A 339 3.69 33.86 33.44
C THR A 339 3.22 33.88 34.91
N ALA A 340 4.02 33.36 35.79
CA ALA A 340 3.90 33.67 37.22
C ALA A 340 4.61 34.96 37.48
N ASP A 341 3.84 35.99 37.74
CA ASP A 341 4.27 37.29 38.26
C ASP A 341 4.61 37.16 39.74
N GLY A 342 5.85 37.49 40.09
CA GLY A 342 6.34 37.52 41.45
C GLY A 342 6.10 38.88 42.06
N GLY A 343 5.19 38.97 43.00
CA GLY A 343 4.99 40.16 43.86
C GLY A 343 6.00 40.19 44.99
N ASP A 344 6.84 41.18 44.91
CA ASP A 344 7.77 41.61 45.92
C ASP A 344 7.01 42.43 47.02
N GLY A 345 7.41 42.28 48.26
CA GLY A 345 6.98 43.17 49.33
C GLY A 345 7.75 42.93 50.63
N PRO A 346 8.46 43.93 51.10
CA PRO A 346 9.33 43.78 52.26
C PRO A 346 8.60 44.12 53.56
N VAL A 347 9.20 43.77 54.70
CA VAL A 347 9.28 44.58 55.97
C VAL A 347 9.33 43.66 57.21
N HIS A 348 10.36 43.92 57.98
CA HIS A 348 10.76 43.73 59.37
C HIS A 348 11.35 42.44 59.82
#